data_cd6d3927f8c5850aa9eac5371fd71acc
#
_entry.id   cd6d3927f8c5850aa9eac5371fd71acc
#
_cell.length_a   1.000
_cell.length_b   1.000
_cell.length_c   1.000
_cell.angle_alpha   90.00
_cell.angle_beta   90.00
_cell.angle_gamma   90.00
#
_symmetry.space_group_name_H-M   'P 1'
#
loop_
_entity.id
_entity.type
_entity.pdbx_description
1 polymer ?
#
loop_
_entity_poly.entity_id
_entity_poly.type
_entity_poly.pdbx_seq_one_letter_code
_entity_poly.pdbx_strand_id
1 'polypeptide(L)'
;MKSRLAILTMILLAVSGGVYIATAQQSDEEVRGAFLSSRPKTTNTNPPPRRRHQPPRNTNTSAAKNSNSARNANVSTANTNTANVNTAALNKNLSSAKSQAIALGYTMFMRDVNGRAVRIDPTREFHNGDRIRIALEPNIDGYLYVFHTEGDGKPEMIFPDTRLEAGENWVEAHVPMDVPSTVETDERLKWFEFYGNPATEHLFVVLTREPLADVPIAETLVSLCSANKENCPWHPSPDVWTRIQQAAKAEVKVVASNTAGQAQSEKEEVATTRGLGLDQTAPQPSVIRMSASTSAPMLVTMLDLVHK
;
A
#
# COMPACT_ATOMS: atom_id res chain seq x y z
N MET A 1 4.32 36.21 -50.65
CA MET A 1 3.70 34.88 -50.40
C MET A 1 4.39 34.04 -49.34
N LYS A 2 5.69 34.21 -49.03
CA LYS A 2 6.43 33.40 -47.99
C LYS A 2 6.08 33.76 -46.55
N SER A 3 5.65 34.99 -46.24
CA SER A 3 5.32 35.45 -44.90
C SER A 3 3.98 34.89 -44.34
N ARG A 4 2.98 34.61 -45.19
CA ARG A 4 1.66 34.10 -44.73
C ARG A 4 1.67 32.62 -44.42
N LEU A 5 2.60 31.85 -44.99
CA LEU A 5 2.73 30.41 -44.72
C LEU A 5 3.37 30.15 -43.36
N ALA A 6 4.32 31.01 -42.94
CA ALA A 6 4.97 30.88 -41.62
C ALA A 6 4.03 31.14 -40.43
N ILE A 7 3.09 32.09 -40.61
CA ILE A 7 2.09 32.42 -39.58
C ILE A 7 1.06 31.29 -39.41
N LEU A 8 0.69 30.63 -40.52
CA LEU A 8 -0.27 29.53 -40.48
C LEU A 8 0.30 28.29 -39.78
N THR A 9 1.60 28.01 -39.98
CA THR A 9 2.30 26.88 -39.30
C THR A 9 2.48 27.13 -37.81
N MET A 10 2.71 28.36 -37.37
CA MET A 10 2.82 28.71 -35.96
C MET A 10 1.49 28.60 -35.22
N ILE A 11 0.39 28.94 -35.85
CA ILE A 11 -0.96 28.83 -35.28
C ILE A 11 -1.38 27.34 -35.16
N LEU A 12 -0.99 26.47 -36.11
CA LEU A 12 -1.27 25.03 -36.02
C LEU A 12 -0.48 24.33 -34.89
N LEU A 13 0.78 24.76 -34.64
CA LEU A 13 1.59 24.22 -33.53
C LEU A 13 1.07 24.67 -32.16
N ALA A 14 0.52 25.88 -32.04
CA ALA A 14 -0.05 26.36 -30.79
C ALA A 14 -1.37 25.66 -30.43
N VAL A 15 -2.19 25.29 -31.41
CA VAL A 15 -3.46 24.57 -31.16
C VAL A 15 -3.23 23.09 -30.78
N SER A 16 -2.22 22.43 -31.37
CA SER A 16 -1.91 21.03 -31.01
C SER A 16 -1.32 20.88 -29.62
N GLY A 17 -0.51 21.84 -29.13
CA GLY A 17 0.04 21.82 -27.77
C GLY A 17 -1.03 22.01 -26.67
N GLY A 18 -2.07 22.83 -26.93
CA GLY A 18 -3.11 23.10 -25.95
C GLY A 18 -4.04 21.90 -25.67
N VAL A 19 -4.29 21.05 -26.68
CA VAL A 19 -5.14 19.86 -26.51
C VAL A 19 -4.49 18.78 -25.66
N TYR A 20 -3.17 18.57 -25.79
CA TYR A 20 -2.46 17.56 -24.98
C TYR A 20 -2.36 17.94 -23.50
N ILE A 21 -2.18 19.23 -23.19
CA ILE A 21 -2.14 19.70 -21.80
C ILE A 21 -3.51 19.55 -21.12
N ALA A 22 -4.59 19.87 -21.83
CA ALA A 22 -5.94 19.76 -21.29
C ALA A 22 -6.37 18.30 -20.99
N THR A 23 -5.99 17.35 -21.83
CA THR A 23 -6.31 15.92 -21.62
C THR A 23 -5.50 15.31 -20.48
N ALA A 24 -4.23 15.66 -20.31
CA ALA A 24 -3.41 15.22 -19.18
C ALA A 24 -3.95 15.75 -17.84
N GLN A 25 -4.26 17.04 -17.77
CA GLN A 25 -4.85 17.65 -16.57
C GLN A 25 -6.20 17.02 -16.17
N GLN A 26 -7.04 16.68 -17.14
CA GLN A 26 -8.32 16.01 -16.89
C GLN A 26 -8.12 14.59 -16.33
N SER A 27 -7.13 13.84 -16.83
CA SER A 27 -6.83 12.51 -16.33
C SER A 27 -6.29 12.54 -14.89
N ASP A 28 -5.49 13.53 -14.54
CA ASP A 28 -4.90 13.70 -13.20
C ASP A 28 -5.99 14.04 -12.18
N GLU A 29 -6.91 14.95 -12.53
CA GLU A 29 -8.04 15.30 -11.67
C GLU A 29 -8.99 14.13 -11.45
N GLU A 30 -9.21 13.29 -12.48
CA GLU A 30 -10.02 12.08 -12.38
C GLU A 30 -9.41 11.08 -11.37
N VAL A 31 -8.11 10.78 -11.49
CA VAL A 31 -7.41 9.85 -10.57
C VAL A 31 -7.42 10.37 -9.15
N ARG A 32 -7.07 11.64 -8.96
CA ARG A 32 -7.07 12.31 -7.66
C ARG A 32 -8.45 12.32 -7.05
N GLY A 33 -9.46 12.74 -7.82
CA GLY A 33 -10.84 12.78 -7.40
C GLY A 33 -11.36 11.40 -7.01
N ALA A 34 -11.09 10.36 -7.80
CA ALA A 34 -11.49 8.99 -7.50
C ALA A 34 -10.84 8.47 -6.20
N PHE A 35 -9.56 8.73 -5.99
CA PHE A 35 -8.84 8.31 -4.78
C PHE A 35 -9.35 9.05 -3.54
N LEU A 36 -9.40 10.37 -3.56
CA LEU A 36 -9.77 11.18 -2.40
C LEU A 36 -11.26 11.07 -2.06
N SER A 37 -12.15 10.92 -3.05
CA SER A 37 -13.59 10.75 -2.80
C SER A 37 -13.93 9.39 -2.20
N SER A 38 -13.07 8.38 -2.34
CA SER A 38 -13.24 7.08 -1.69
C SER A 38 -12.88 7.10 -0.19
N ARG A 39 -12.18 8.14 0.30
CA ARG A 39 -12.00 8.36 1.74
C ARG A 39 -13.35 8.60 2.44
N PRO A 40 -13.52 8.17 3.70
CA PRO A 40 -14.71 8.51 4.47
C PRO A 40 -14.86 10.03 4.61
N LYS A 41 -16.09 10.52 4.70
CA LYS A 41 -16.37 11.96 4.87
C LYS A 41 -15.89 12.49 6.22
N THR A 42 -15.92 11.63 7.24
CA THR A 42 -15.49 11.94 8.61
C THR A 42 -14.69 10.77 9.16
N THR A 43 -13.64 11.06 9.91
CA THR A 43 -12.88 10.05 10.62
C THR A 43 -13.69 9.53 11.80
N ASN A 44 -13.81 8.22 11.96
CA ASN A 44 -14.35 7.64 13.16
C ASN A 44 -13.27 7.71 14.26
N THR A 45 -13.47 8.58 15.25
CA THR A 45 -12.50 8.81 16.36
C THR A 45 -12.42 7.65 17.34
N ASN A 46 -13.36 6.70 17.27
CA ASN A 46 -13.33 5.43 18.01
C ASN A 46 -13.17 4.27 17.00
N PRO A 47 -11.94 3.90 16.62
CA PRO A 47 -11.77 2.77 15.74
C PRO A 47 -12.29 1.51 16.45
N PRO A 48 -13.01 0.62 15.76
CA PRO A 48 -13.24 -0.70 16.26
C PRO A 48 -11.87 -1.36 16.55
N PRO A 49 -11.75 -2.21 17.57
CA PRO A 49 -10.51 -2.91 17.83
C PRO A 49 -10.07 -3.58 16.53
N ARG A 50 -8.79 -3.37 16.14
CA ARG A 50 -8.20 -3.97 14.92
C ARG A 50 -8.60 -5.45 14.89
N ARG A 51 -9.41 -5.83 13.93
CA ARG A 51 -9.72 -7.24 13.71
C ARG A 51 -8.43 -7.88 13.23
N ARG A 52 -7.79 -8.70 14.09
CA ARG A 52 -6.77 -9.63 13.61
C ARG A 52 -7.42 -10.46 12.52
N HIS A 53 -7.04 -10.23 11.27
CA HIS A 53 -7.45 -11.08 10.18
C HIS A 53 -6.82 -12.45 10.43
N GLN A 54 -7.62 -13.42 10.87
CA GLN A 54 -7.18 -14.80 10.85
C GLN A 54 -7.10 -15.20 9.38
N PRO A 55 -5.92 -15.63 8.88
CA PRO A 55 -5.82 -16.17 7.54
C PRO A 55 -6.84 -17.30 7.39
N PRO A 56 -7.42 -17.53 6.20
CA PRO A 56 -8.37 -18.59 5.96
C PRO A 56 -7.77 -19.92 6.43
N ARG A 57 -8.40 -20.50 7.43
CA ARG A 57 -7.96 -21.78 8.03
C ARG A 57 -7.99 -22.83 6.92
N ASN A 58 -6.83 -23.33 6.56
CA ASN A 58 -6.70 -24.38 5.57
C ASN A 58 -7.38 -25.65 6.10
N THR A 59 -8.59 -25.96 5.60
CA THR A 59 -9.44 -27.07 6.05
C THR A 59 -9.05 -28.39 5.39
N ASN A 60 -7.81 -28.59 5.00
CA ASN A 60 -7.29 -29.86 4.52
C ASN A 60 -6.54 -30.62 5.61
N THR A 61 -7.20 -30.90 6.74
CA THR A 61 -6.79 -31.96 7.65
C THR A 61 -7.82 -33.08 7.58
N SER A 62 -7.41 -34.19 6.98
CA SER A 62 -8.12 -35.45 6.93
C SER A 62 -8.60 -35.87 8.30
N ALA A 63 -9.93 -35.97 8.45
CA ALA A 63 -10.57 -36.45 9.65
C ALA A 63 -10.22 -37.91 9.91
N ALA A 64 -9.41 -38.18 10.92
CA ALA A 64 -9.36 -39.49 11.55
C ALA A 64 -10.64 -39.67 12.38
N LYS A 65 -11.46 -40.64 12.01
CA LYS A 65 -12.62 -41.12 12.74
C LYS A 65 -12.21 -41.56 14.15
N ASN A 66 -12.81 -41.00 15.18
CA ASN A 66 -12.93 -41.65 16.45
C ASN A 66 -14.36 -41.58 16.91
N SER A 67 -15.03 -42.77 16.89
CA SER A 67 -16.35 -43.02 17.39
C SER A 67 -16.28 -43.21 18.90
N ASN A 68 -17.05 -42.43 19.69
CA ASN A 68 -17.70 -43.00 20.87
C ASN A 68 -18.95 -42.20 21.28
N SER A 69 -19.99 -42.99 21.51
CA SER A 69 -21.33 -42.66 21.91
C SER A 69 -21.43 -41.95 23.28
N ALA A 70 -22.37 -41.06 23.42
CA ALA A 70 -23.43 -41.20 24.45
C ALA A 70 -24.48 -40.07 24.32
N ARG A 71 -25.73 -40.51 24.41
CA ARG A 71 -26.98 -39.76 24.35
C ARG A 71 -27.06 -38.63 25.38
N ASN A 72 -27.65 -37.51 25.00
CA ASN A 72 -28.79 -37.01 25.77
C ASN A 72 -29.66 -36.07 24.90
N ALA A 73 -30.95 -36.41 24.88
CA ALA A 73 -31.98 -35.63 24.25
C ALA A 73 -32.43 -34.51 25.18
N ASN A 74 -32.57 -33.28 24.67
CA ASN A 74 -33.65 -32.42 25.10
C ASN A 74 -34.06 -31.45 23.99
N VAL A 75 -35.29 -31.58 23.60
CA VAL A 75 -36.05 -30.75 22.67
C VAL A 75 -36.36 -29.42 23.34
N SER A 76 -36.08 -28.31 22.66
CA SER A 76 -36.87 -27.09 22.83
C SER A 76 -36.94 -26.34 21.53
N THR A 77 -38.13 -26.25 21.03
CA THR A 77 -38.64 -25.52 19.88
C THR A 77 -38.53 -24.01 20.03
N ALA A 78 -38.41 -23.37 18.87
CA ALA A 78 -38.74 -21.97 18.54
C ALA A 78 -37.65 -20.94 18.71
N ASN A 79 -37.05 -20.50 17.60
CA ASN A 79 -37.37 -19.20 17.00
C ASN A 79 -36.72 -19.07 15.62
N THR A 80 -37.49 -19.31 14.60
CA THR A 80 -37.22 -18.86 13.24
C THR A 80 -37.68 -17.42 13.15
N ASN A 81 -36.72 -16.48 13.05
CA ASN A 81 -36.80 -15.21 12.31
C ASN A 81 -35.69 -14.26 12.78
N THR A 82 -34.57 -14.28 12.12
CA THR A 82 -33.69 -13.09 11.94
C THR A 82 -32.41 -13.52 11.20
N ALA A 83 -32.51 -14.02 9.99
CA ALA A 83 -31.32 -14.35 9.20
C ALA A 83 -31.40 -13.84 7.76
N ASN A 84 -32.05 -12.71 7.48
CA ASN A 84 -32.15 -12.26 6.07
C ASN A 84 -31.92 -10.79 5.79
N VAL A 85 -31.31 -10.02 6.68
CA VAL A 85 -31.07 -8.58 6.45
C VAL A 85 -29.60 -8.25 6.21
N ASN A 86 -28.64 -9.08 6.62
CA ASN A 86 -27.23 -8.74 6.54
C ASN A 86 -26.45 -9.33 5.34
N THR A 87 -26.98 -10.36 4.68
CA THR A 87 -26.30 -10.98 3.53
C THR A 87 -26.34 -10.12 2.27
N ALA A 88 -27.41 -9.35 2.05
CA ALA A 88 -27.52 -8.49 0.88
C ALA A 88 -26.63 -7.22 0.99
N ALA A 89 -26.44 -6.69 2.20
CA ALA A 89 -25.55 -5.57 2.45
C ALA A 89 -24.08 -6.01 2.40
N LEU A 90 -23.75 -7.20 2.94
CA LEU A 90 -22.41 -7.78 2.87
C LEU A 90 -22.01 -8.08 1.41
N ASN A 91 -22.94 -8.67 0.63
CA ASN A 91 -22.71 -8.96 -0.78
C ASN A 91 -22.60 -7.70 -1.65
N LYS A 92 -23.30 -6.62 -1.32
CA LYS A 92 -23.12 -5.34 -2.02
C LYS A 92 -21.74 -4.72 -1.78
N ASN A 93 -21.23 -4.79 -0.55
CA ASN A 93 -19.89 -4.26 -0.23
C ASN A 93 -18.77 -5.12 -0.84
N LEU A 94 -18.92 -6.44 -0.87
CA LEU A 94 -17.99 -7.34 -1.55
C LEU A 94 -18.02 -7.18 -3.07
N SER A 95 -19.20 -6.90 -3.67
CA SER A 95 -19.33 -6.68 -5.11
C SER A 95 -18.75 -5.32 -5.54
N SER A 96 -18.90 -4.26 -4.73
CA SER A 96 -18.33 -2.95 -5.04
C SER A 96 -16.81 -2.92 -4.86
N ALA A 97 -16.25 -3.65 -3.89
CA ALA A 97 -14.81 -3.76 -3.69
C ALA A 97 -14.08 -4.45 -4.87
N LYS A 98 -14.74 -5.38 -5.57
CA LYS A 98 -14.17 -6.06 -6.74
C LYS A 98 -14.17 -5.22 -8.02
N SER A 99 -14.97 -4.18 -8.11
CA SER A 99 -15.08 -3.31 -9.28
C SER A 99 -14.22 -2.04 -9.22
N GLN A 100 -13.59 -1.77 -8.09
CA GLN A 100 -12.75 -0.58 -7.90
C GLN A 100 -11.32 -0.85 -8.35
N ALA A 101 -10.72 0.06 -9.12
CA ALA A 101 -9.28 0.01 -9.44
C ALA A 101 -8.45 0.07 -8.16
N ILE A 102 -7.38 -0.73 -8.10
CA ILE A 102 -6.45 -0.66 -6.97
C ILE A 102 -5.64 0.63 -7.10
N ALA A 103 -5.61 1.41 -6.02
CA ALA A 103 -4.79 2.61 -5.96
C ALA A 103 -4.02 2.69 -4.64
N LEU A 104 -2.85 3.28 -4.71
CA LEU A 104 -1.95 3.51 -3.59
C LEU A 104 -1.51 4.97 -3.61
N GLY A 105 -1.84 5.69 -2.56
CA GLY A 105 -1.24 6.97 -2.24
C GLY A 105 0.04 6.76 -1.44
N TYR A 106 1.11 7.51 -1.74
CA TYR A 106 2.29 7.47 -0.90
C TYR A 106 2.87 8.87 -0.68
N THR A 107 3.47 9.03 0.48
CA THR A 107 4.21 10.23 0.87
C THR A 107 5.53 9.81 1.48
N MET A 108 6.63 10.33 0.93
CA MET A 108 7.94 10.10 1.51
C MET A 108 8.27 11.24 2.48
N PHE A 109 8.66 10.87 3.69
CA PHE A 109 9.12 11.80 4.71
C PHE A 109 10.60 11.59 4.97
N MET A 110 11.30 12.68 5.21
CA MET A 110 12.66 12.69 5.71
C MET A 110 12.68 13.33 7.09
N ARG A 111 13.54 12.83 7.96
CA ARG A 111 13.77 13.41 9.29
C ARG A 111 14.62 14.67 9.14
N ASP A 112 14.08 15.83 9.55
CA ASP A 112 14.82 17.09 9.57
C ASP A 112 15.79 17.16 10.78
N VAL A 113 16.60 18.21 10.83
CA VAL A 113 17.56 18.44 11.92
C VAL A 113 16.90 18.62 13.29
N ASN A 114 15.62 18.94 13.34
CA ASN A 114 14.82 19.07 14.56
C ASN A 114 14.11 17.75 14.92
N GLY A 115 14.33 16.68 14.15
CA GLY A 115 13.70 15.37 14.36
C GLY A 115 12.28 15.25 13.80
N ARG A 116 11.78 16.25 13.04
CA ARG A 116 10.42 16.24 12.48
C ARG A 116 10.39 15.52 11.13
N ALA A 117 9.27 14.91 10.82
CA ALA A 117 9.00 14.34 9.50
C ALA A 117 8.60 15.45 8.52
N VAL A 118 9.38 15.63 7.44
CA VAL A 118 9.13 16.62 6.39
C VAL A 118 9.00 15.89 5.06
N ARG A 119 7.97 16.22 4.29
CA ARG A 119 7.71 15.64 2.96
C ARG A 119 8.84 15.99 2.01
N ILE A 120 9.30 15.02 1.28
CA ILE A 120 10.35 15.17 0.27
C ILE A 120 9.86 14.70 -1.10
N ASP A 121 10.54 15.20 -2.14
CA ASP A 121 10.43 14.64 -3.47
C ASP A 121 11.21 13.32 -3.51
N PRO A 122 10.57 12.18 -3.88
CA PRO A 122 11.25 10.90 -3.96
C PRO A 122 12.34 10.83 -5.03
N THR A 123 12.36 11.77 -5.99
CA THR A 123 13.37 11.82 -7.06
C THR A 123 14.65 12.57 -6.65
N ARG A 124 14.69 13.10 -5.41
CA ARG A 124 15.91 13.75 -4.91
C ARG A 124 17.06 12.76 -4.74
N GLU A 125 18.28 13.24 -4.70
CA GLU A 125 19.45 12.48 -4.27
C GLU A 125 19.49 12.37 -2.75
N PHE A 126 19.89 11.19 -2.24
CA PHE A 126 20.06 10.89 -0.83
C PHE A 126 21.55 10.74 -0.49
N HIS A 127 21.92 11.03 0.74
CA HIS A 127 23.30 10.98 1.24
C HIS A 127 23.37 10.16 2.53
N ASN A 128 24.57 9.71 2.88
CA ASN A 128 24.82 9.01 4.14
C ASN A 128 24.26 9.79 5.34
N GLY A 129 23.46 9.12 6.17
CA GLY A 129 22.81 9.70 7.33
C GLY A 129 21.41 10.28 7.07
N ASP A 130 20.98 10.40 5.80
CA ASP A 130 19.58 10.73 5.50
C ASP A 130 18.67 9.62 6.03
N ARG A 131 17.60 10.02 6.72
CA ARG A 131 16.62 9.09 7.30
C ARG A 131 15.26 9.33 6.71
N ILE A 132 14.71 8.30 6.09
CA ILE A 132 13.40 8.36 5.43
C ILE A 132 12.42 7.35 5.99
N ARG A 133 11.14 7.63 5.82
CA ARG A 133 10.03 6.69 5.94
C ARG A 133 8.97 6.98 4.89
N ILE A 134 8.16 6.00 4.58
CA ILE A 134 7.15 6.09 3.55
C ILE A 134 5.79 5.82 4.17
N ALA A 135 4.90 6.83 4.13
CA ALA A 135 3.50 6.63 4.47
C ALA A 135 2.78 6.10 3.23
N LEU A 136 2.14 4.95 3.36
CA LEU A 136 1.43 4.22 2.32
C LEU A 136 -0.07 4.22 2.64
N GLU A 137 -0.90 4.75 1.76
CA GLU A 137 -2.36 4.81 1.91
C GLU A 137 -3.02 4.00 0.81
N PRO A 138 -3.54 2.79 1.10
CA PRO A 138 -4.29 1.99 0.14
C PRO A 138 -5.72 2.52 -0.01
N ASN A 139 -6.34 2.35 -1.20
CA ASN A 139 -7.77 2.66 -1.38
C ASN A 139 -8.69 1.46 -1.20
N ILE A 140 -8.13 0.30 -0.92
CA ILE A 140 -8.82 -0.97 -0.71
C ILE A 140 -8.27 -1.67 0.52
N ASP A 141 -9.08 -2.54 1.11
CA ASP A 141 -8.58 -3.55 2.04
C ASP A 141 -7.74 -4.58 1.28
N GLY A 142 -6.63 -5.03 1.87
CA GLY A 142 -5.75 -5.97 1.20
C GLY A 142 -4.44 -6.25 1.94
N TYR A 143 -3.45 -6.68 1.19
CA TYR A 143 -2.14 -7.05 1.71
C TYR A 143 -1.07 -6.18 1.09
N LEU A 144 -0.19 -5.64 1.93
CA LEU A 144 0.89 -4.77 1.54
C LEU A 144 2.24 -5.49 1.71
N TYR A 145 3.12 -5.34 0.74
CA TYR A 145 4.49 -5.85 0.80
C TYR A 145 5.44 -4.77 0.31
N VAL A 146 6.65 -4.73 0.86
CA VAL A 146 7.74 -3.91 0.32
C VAL A 146 8.95 -4.80 0.15
N PHE A 147 9.44 -4.87 -1.09
CA PHE A 147 10.69 -5.53 -1.44
C PHE A 147 11.73 -4.48 -1.78
N HIS A 148 12.96 -4.79 -1.47
CA HIS A 148 14.11 -3.93 -1.67
C HIS A 148 15.17 -4.65 -2.49
N THR A 149 15.87 -3.90 -3.37
CA THR A 149 17.12 -4.33 -4.01
C THR A 149 18.07 -3.14 -4.04
N GLU A 150 19.35 -3.40 -3.74
CA GLU A 150 20.42 -2.45 -4.01
C GLU A 150 20.94 -2.70 -5.44
N GLY A 151 20.72 -1.76 -6.35
CA GLY A 151 21.02 -1.96 -7.78
C GLY A 151 20.41 -3.23 -8.34
N ASP A 152 21.23 -4.05 -9.01
CA ASP A 152 20.84 -5.37 -9.54
C ASP A 152 20.97 -6.50 -8.49
N GLY A 153 21.03 -6.16 -7.21
CA GLY A 153 21.17 -7.10 -6.09
C GLY A 153 20.00 -8.06 -5.94
N LYS A 154 20.16 -9.01 -5.00
CA LYS A 154 19.07 -9.95 -4.68
C LYS A 154 17.94 -9.22 -3.98
N PRO A 155 16.67 -9.46 -4.39
CA PRO A 155 15.54 -8.87 -3.71
C PRO A 155 15.37 -9.45 -2.30
N GLU A 156 15.02 -8.59 -1.36
CA GLU A 156 14.66 -8.95 0.00
C GLU A 156 13.34 -8.30 0.40
N MET A 157 12.54 -8.97 1.23
CA MET A 157 11.30 -8.45 1.75
C MET A 157 11.57 -7.68 3.05
N ILE A 158 11.47 -6.35 2.99
CA ILE A 158 11.67 -5.49 4.15
C ILE A 158 10.36 -5.17 4.88
N PHE A 159 9.21 -5.45 4.26
CA PHE A 159 7.89 -5.41 4.89
C PHE A 159 6.99 -6.50 4.25
N PRO A 160 6.25 -7.29 5.04
CA PRO A 160 6.21 -7.31 6.50
C PRO A 160 7.55 -7.71 7.14
N ASP A 161 7.78 -7.18 8.35
CA ASP A 161 8.95 -7.48 9.17
C ASP A 161 8.51 -8.16 10.47
N THR A 162 9.15 -9.26 10.84
CA THR A 162 8.79 -10.01 12.07
C THR A 162 9.04 -9.24 13.36
N ARG A 163 9.89 -8.21 13.29
CA ARG A 163 10.15 -7.29 14.40
C ARG A 163 9.01 -6.28 14.59
N LEU A 164 8.19 -6.09 13.55
CA LEU A 164 7.10 -5.14 13.48
C LEU A 164 5.77 -5.88 13.39
N GLU A 165 4.84 -5.61 14.28
CA GLU A 165 3.47 -6.17 14.29
C GLU A 165 3.38 -7.69 14.04
N ALA A 166 4.39 -8.47 14.48
CA ALA A 166 4.47 -9.92 14.30
C ALA A 166 4.39 -10.37 12.82
N GLY A 167 4.89 -9.57 11.89
CA GLY A 167 4.91 -9.89 10.47
C GLY A 167 3.54 -9.77 9.79
N GLU A 168 2.56 -9.12 10.41
CA GLU A 168 1.27 -8.81 9.80
C GLU A 168 1.43 -7.77 8.70
N ASN A 169 0.65 -7.94 7.63
CA ASN A 169 0.70 -7.05 6.47
C ASN A 169 -0.67 -6.72 5.87
N TRP A 170 -1.75 -7.05 6.61
CA TRP A 170 -3.09 -6.62 6.24
C TRP A 170 -3.23 -5.12 6.43
N VAL A 171 -3.81 -4.46 5.42
CA VAL A 171 -4.09 -3.02 5.42
C VAL A 171 -5.56 -2.77 5.14
N GLU A 172 -6.12 -1.74 5.77
CA GLU A 172 -7.49 -1.30 5.56
C GLU A 172 -7.52 -0.07 4.64
N ALA A 173 -8.56 0.07 3.85
CA ALA A 173 -8.74 1.19 2.94
C ALA A 173 -8.64 2.53 3.67
N HIS A 174 -7.79 3.41 3.16
CA HIS A 174 -7.53 4.75 3.69
C HIS A 174 -7.01 4.81 5.12
N VAL A 175 -6.54 3.69 5.68
CA VAL A 175 -5.75 3.66 6.91
C VAL A 175 -4.28 3.66 6.50
N PRO A 176 -3.57 4.78 6.67
CA PRO A 176 -2.17 4.86 6.25
C PRO A 176 -1.29 4.01 7.15
N MET A 177 -0.27 3.42 6.54
CA MET A 177 0.78 2.67 7.22
C MET A 177 2.13 3.31 6.91
N ASP A 178 2.94 3.53 7.93
CA ASP A 178 4.32 3.97 7.76
C ASP A 178 5.27 2.76 7.69
N VAL A 179 6.14 2.77 6.70
CA VAL A 179 7.21 1.76 6.54
C VAL A 179 8.55 2.49 6.70
N PRO A 180 9.42 2.10 7.65
CA PRO A 180 9.31 0.91 8.48
C PRO A 180 8.19 0.96 9.54
N SER A 181 8.11 1.94 10.42
CA SER A 181 7.05 2.06 11.42
C SER A 181 7.11 3.41 12.13
N THR A 182 5.98 3.90 12.66
CA THR A 182 5.93 5.06 13.58
C THR A 182 5.53 4.66 15.00
N VAL A 183 5.00 3.45 15.18
CA VAL A 183 4.48 2.98 16.48
C VAL A 183 5.55 2.34 17.36
N GLU A 184 6.69 1.98 16.78
CA GLU A 184 7.78 1.36 17.52
C GLU A 184 8.46 2.33 18.50
N THR A 185 8.97 1.80 19.59
CA THR A 185 9.71 2.57 20.59
C THR A 185 11.19 2.73 20.22
N ASP A 186 11.74 1.78 19.46
CA ASP A 186 13.12 1.84 18.97
C ASP A 186 13.20 2.79 17.75
N GLU A 187 13.92 3.90 17.92
CA GLU A 187 14.11 4.90 16.86
C GLU A 187 14.73 4.31 15.58
N ARG A 188 15.51 3.23 15.68
CA ARG A 188 16.12 2.56 14.52
C ARG A 188 15.09 1.85 13.66
N LEU A 189 13.92 1.51 14.21
CA LEU A 189 12.81 0.86 13.51
C LEU A 189 11.79 1.85 12.94
N LYS A 190 11.99 3.16 13.18
CA LYS A 190 11.08 4.22 12.67
C LYS A 190 11.52 4.81 11.35
N TRP A 191 12.78 4.61 10.97
CA TRP A 191 13.38 5.24 9.80
C TRP A 191 14.32 4.27 9.10
N PHE A 192 14.29 4.30 7.76
CA PHE A 192 15.40 3.77 6.96
C PHE A 192 16.51 4.82 6.94
N GLU A 193 17.74 4.40 7.11
CA GLU A 193 18.92 5.28 7.08
C GLU A 193 19.81 4.89 5.90
N PHE A 194 20.15 5.85 5.07
CA PHE A 194 21.11 5.64 3.99
C PHE A 194 22.53 5.57 4.56
N TYR A 195 23.27 4.55 4.18
CA TYR A 195 24.67 4.37 4.57
C TYR A 195 25.40 3.49 3.55
N GLY A 196 26.73 3.61 3.52
CA GLY A 196 27.59 2.79 2.65
C GLY A 196 28.00 3.48 1.36
N ASN A 197 28.18 2.70 0.31
CA ASN A 197 28.60 3.20 -0.98
C ASN A 197 27.42 3.75 -1.79
N PRO A 198 27.69 4.72 -2.70
CA PRO A 198 26.65 5.19 -3.63
C PRO A 198 26.05 4.04 -4.44
N ALA A 199 24.72 3.99 -4.46
CA ALA A 199 23.94 2.99 -5.18
C ALA A 199 22.54 3.56 -5.50
N THR A 200 21.76 2.85 -6.32
CA THR A 200 20.33 3.11 -6.44
C THR A 200 19.58 2.03 -5.68
N GLU A 201 18.84 2.46 -4.68
CA GLU A 201 17.95 1.59 -3.93
C GLU A 201 16.60 1.49 -4.64
N HIS A 202 16.15 0.29 -4.96
CA HIS A 202 14.86 0.06 -5.58
C HIS A 202 13.89 -0.52 -4.56
N LEU A 203 12.78 0.19 -4.32
CA LEU A 203 11.69 -0.30 -3.49
C LEU A 203 10.51 -0.69 -4.36
N PHE A 204 10.05 -1.93 -4.23
CA PHE A 204 8.86 -2.43 -4.88
C PHE A 204 7.75 -2.53 -3.85
N VAL A 205 6.84 -1.56 -3.84
CA VAL A 205 5.66 -1.54 -2.98
C VAL A 205 4.53 -2.27 -3.70
N VAL A 206 4.05 -3.36 -3.13
CA VAL A 206 3.05 -4.25 -3.73
C VAL A 206 1.79 -4.23 -2.88
N LEU A 207 0.67 -3.82 -3.47
CA LEU A 207 -0.66 -3.87 -2.85
C LEU A 207 -1.51 -4.91 -3.59
N THR A 208 -2.07 -5.88 -2.84
CA THR A 208 -2.88 -6.96 -3.40
C THR A 208 -4.19 -7.12 -2.65
N ARG A 209 -5.22 -7.66 -3.32
CA ARG A 209 -6.50 -8.01 -2.66
C ARG A 209 -6.41 -9.28 -1.83
N GLU A 210 -5.62 -10.23 -2.30
CA GLU A 210 -5.41 -11.53 -1.67
C GLU A 210 -3.93 -11.69 -1.34
N PRO A 211 -3.54 -12.51 -0.36
CA PRO A 211 -2.15 -12.77 -0.07
C PRO A 211 -1.38 -13.23 -1.30
N LEU A 212 -0.15 -12.78 -1.47
CA LEU A 212 0.73 -13.29 -2.52
C LEU A 212 1.01 -14.77 -2.28
N ALA A 213 0.76 -15.59 -3.30
CA ALA A 213 1.10 -17.01 -3.25
C ALA A 213 2.61 -17.18 -3.06
N ASP A 214 2.99 -18.13 -2.22
CA ASP A 214 4.39 -18.50 -1.93
C ASP A 214 5.22 -17.41 -1.21
N VAL A 215 4.54 -16.40 -0.61
CA VAL A 215 5.17 -15.38 0.22
C VAL A 215 4.72 -15.58 1.66
N PRO A 216 5.64 -15.85 2.62
CA PRO A 216 5.28 -16.02 4.01
C PRO A 216 4.86 -14.69 4.64
N ILE A 217 3.82 -14.73 5.46
CA ILE A 217 3.30 -13.59 6.24
C ILE A 217 2.95 -14.05 7.65
N ALA A 218 2.80 -13.12 8.57
CA ALA A 218 2.35 -13.34 9.94
C ALA A 218 3.09 -14.51 10.62
N GLU A 219 2.36 -15.44 11.23
CA GLU A 219 2.92 -16.57 11.96
C GLU A 219 3.88 -17.44 11.12
N THR A 220 3.61 -17.59 9.81
CA THR A 220 4.50 -18.35 8.91
C THR A 220 5.86 -17.66 8.77
N LEU A 221 5.87 -16.33 8.60
CA LEU A 221 7.09 -15.54 8.50
C LEU A 221 7.85 -15.54 9.84
N VAL A 222 7.14 -15.35 10.95
CA VAL A 222 7.73 -15.39 12.30
C VAL A 222 8.39 -16.75 12.57
N SER A 223 7.72 -17.85 12.24
CA SER A 223 8.25 -19.21 12.43
C SER A 223 9.50 -19.44 11.59
N LEU A 224 9.50 -18.98 10.32
CA LEU A 224 10.63 -19.11 9.40
C LEU A 224 11.86 -18.35 9.91
N CYS A 225 11.68 -17.09 10.36
CA CYS A 225 12.77 -16.27 10.89
C CYS A 225 13.29 -16.76 12.26
N SER A 226 12.41 -17.32 13.08
CA SER A 226 12.77 -17.87 14.39
C SER A 226 13.55 -19.17 14.26
N ALA A 227 13.26 -19.98 13.24
CA ALA A 227 13.96 -21.23 12.98
C ALA A 227 15.41 -21.00 12.55
N ASN A 228 15.67 -19.97 11.75
CA ASN A 228 17.01 -19.53 11.38
C ASN A 228 17.00 -18.01 11.10
N LYS A 229 17.80 -17.24 11.85
CA LYS A 229 17.92 -15.79 11.66
C LYS A 229 18.47 -15.39 10.29
N GLU A 230 19.23 -16.27 9.63
CA GLU A 230 19.76 -16.05 8.28
C GLU A 230 18.66 -16.08 7.20
N ASN A 231 17.46 -16.59 7.53
CA ASN A 231 16.33 -16.58 6.63
C ASN A 231 15.65 -15.20 6.54
N CYS A 232 16.10 -14.23 7.33
CA CYS A 232 15.47 -12.90 7.37
C CYS A 232 16.52 -11.78 7.31
N PRO A 233 16.24 -10.77 6.43
CA PRO A 233 15.02 -10.59 5.67
C PRO A 233 14.76 -11.73 4.68
N TRP A 234 13.47 -12.05 4.45
CA TRP A 234 13.10 -13.13 3.54
C TRP A 234 13.35 -12.75 2.07
N HIS A 235 13.91 -13.70 1.30
CA HIS A 235 14.19 -13.51 -0.11
C HIS A 235 13.17 -14.26 -0.97
N PRO A 236 12.52 -13.57 -1.94
CA PRO A 236 11.56 -14.22 -2.84
C PRO A 236 12.26 -15.21 -3.78
N SER A 237 11.55 -16.29 -4.09
CA SER A 237 12.00 -17.20 -5.16
C SER A 237 12.01 -16.49 -6.52
N PRO A 238 12.78 -16.99 -7.51
CA PRO A 238 12.79 -16.40 -8.86
C PRO A 238 11.40 -16.27 -9.48
N ASP A 239 10.49 -17.21 -9.22
CA ASP A 239 9.13 -17.20 -9.75
C ASP A 239 8.28 -16.10 -9.10
N VAL A 240 8.38 -15.94 -7.77
CA VAL A 240 7.71 -14.85 -7.06
C VAL A 240 8.23 -13.51 -7.56
N TRP A 241 9.55 -13.37 -7.65
CA TRP A 241 10.17 -12.13 -8.10
C TRP A 241 9.78 -11.75 -9.53
N THR A 242 9.79 -12.73 -10.44
CA THR A 242 9.36 -12.53 -11.83
C THR A 242 7.91 -12.02 -11.91
N ARG A 243 7.00 -12.59 -11.11
CA ARG A 243 5.59 -12.12 -11.05
C ARG A 243 5.51 -10.66 -10.60
N ILE A 244 6.28 -10.26 -9.58
CA ILE A 244 6.31 -8.88 -9.08
C ILE A 244 6.86 -7.93 -10.16
N GLN A 245 7.97 -8.29 -10.80
CA GLN A 245 8.57 -7.49 -11.88
C GLN A 245 7.65 -7.35 -13.10
N GLN A 246 6.91 -8.40 -13.46
CA GLN A 246 5.92 -8.33 -14.53
C GLN A 246 4.75 -7.40 -14.18
N ALA A 247 4.27 -7.49 -12.94
CA ALA A 247 3.21 -6.61 -12.47
C ALA A 247 3.65 -5.14 -12.38
N ALA A 248 4.93 -4.89 -12.10
CA ALA A 248 5.49 -3.52 -12.10
C ALA A 248 5.48 -2.84 -13.48
N LYS A 249 5.40 -3.64 -14.56
CA LYS A 249 5.29 -3.15 -15.95
C LYS A 249 3.85 -2.89 -16.38
N ALA A 250 2.86 -3.20 -15.53
CA ALA A 250 1.47 -2.95 -15.84
C ALA A 250 1.20 -1.45 -15.96
N GLU A 251 0.27 -1.09 -16.84
CA GLU A 251 -0.13 0.30 -17.03
C GLU A 251 -0.78 0.85 -15.74
N VAL A 252 -0.27 1.99 -15.29
CA VAL A 252 -0.77 2.72 -14.12
C VAL A 252 -0.96 4.19 -14.46
N LYS A 253 -2.00 4.79 -13.90
CA LYS A 253 -2.16 6.24 -13.88
C LYS A 253 -1.41 6.80 -12.66
N VAL A 254 -0.65 7.87 -12.84
CA VAL A 254 0.19 8.46 -11.77
C VAL A 254 -0.11 9.94 -11.66
N VAL A 255 -0.39 10.41 -10.46
CA VAL A 255 -0.62 11.83 -10.16
C VAL A 255 0.28 12.24 -9.01
N ALA A 256 1.11 13.25 -9.23
CA ALA A 256 1.96 13.84 -8.21
C ALA A 256 1.41 15.20 -7.74
N SER A 257 1.67 15.52 -6.47
CA SER A 257 1.31 16.78 -5.83
C SER A 257 2.56 17.45 -5.29
N ASN A 258 2.72 18.73 -5.57
CA ASN A 258 3.86 19.48 -5.05
C ASN A 258 3.66 19.80 -3.56
N THR A 259 4.05 18.86 -2.70
CA THR A 259 3.92 18.96 -1.24
C THR A 259 5.28 18.91 -0.53
N ALA A 260 6.38 18.87 -1.27
CA ALA A 260 7.73 18.86 -0.71
C ALA A 260 7.98 20.07 0.21
N GLY A 261 8.69 19.87 1.31
CA GLY A 261 8.96 20.87 2.34
C GLY A 261 7.86 21.03 3.39
N GLN A 262 6.67 20.45 3.21
CA GLN A 262 5.60 20.49 4.21
C GLN A 262 5.88 19.46 5.32
N ALA A 263 5.72 19.86 6.58
CA ALA A 263 5.79 18.92 7.69
C ALA A 263 4.61 17.93 7.64
N GLN A 264 4.83 16.73 8.17
CA GLN A 264 3.74 15.80 8.43
C GLN A 264 2.71 16.48 9.33
N SER A 265 1.44 16.41 8.96
CA SER A 265 0.35 16.99 9.76
C SER A 265 0.05 16.10 10.97
N GLU A 266 -0.46 16.69 12.04
CA GLU A 266 -0.92 15.95 13.22
C GLU A 266 -1.97 14.90 12.86
N LYS A 267 -2.83 15.16 11.87
CA LYS A 267 -3.85 14.23 11.42
C LYS A 267 -3.24 12.98 10.77
N GLU A 268 -2.20 13.13 9.98
CA GLU A 268 -1.46 12.02 9.37
C GLU A 268 -0.70 11.22 10.44
N GLU A 269 -0.03 11.90 11.37
CA GLU A 269 0.69 11.26 12.47
C GLU A 269 -0.26 10.45 13.37
N VAL A 270 -1.39 11.02 13.74
CA VAL A 270 -2.41 10.32 14.52
C VAL A 270 -3.00 9.14 13.75
N ALA A 271 -3.22 9.29 12.43
CA ALA A 271 -3.75 8.21 11.60
C ALA A 271 -2.79 7.01 11.57
N THR A 272 -1.49 7.23 11.32
CA THR A 272 -0.50 6.14 11.27
C THR A 272 -0.24 5.52 12.64
N THR A 273 -0.15 6.33 13.72
CA THR A 273 0.16 5.83 15.06
C THR A 273 -1.01 5.10 15.73
N ARG A 274 -2.25 5.46 15.40
CA ARG A 274 -3.45 4.86 16.00
C ARG A 274 -4.22 3.93 15.06
N GLY A 275 -3.76 3.76 13.80
CA GLY A 275 -4.48 2.98 12.81
C GLY A 275 -5.85 3.56 12.48
N LEU A 276 -5.95 4.89 12.37
CA LEU A 276 -7.18 5.58 12.00
C LEU A 276 -7.21 5.83 10.50
N GLY A 277 -8.40 5.73 9.90
CA GLY A 277 -8.59 6.12 8.51
C GLY A 277 -8.43 7.62 8.29
N LEU A 278 -7.87 8.02 7.17
CA LEU A 278 -7.86 9.40 6.71
C LEU A 278 -9.22 9.73 6.08
N ASP A 279 -9.79 10.88 6.45
CA ASP A 279 -11.00 11.39 5.84
C ASP A 279 -10.70 12.37 4.69
N GLN A 280 -11.75 12.85 4.02
CA GLN A 280 -11.62 13.76 2.87
C GLN A 280 -10.98 15.11 3.21
N THR A 281 -10.88 15.49 4.49
CA THR A 281 -10.24 16.74 4.95
C THR A 281 -8.77 16.58 5.27
N ALA A 282 -8.25 15.32 5.28
CA ALA A 282 -6.84 15.06 5.52
C ALA A 282 -6.00 15.48 4.30
N PRO A 283 -4.71 15.83 4.51
CA PRO A 283 -3.81 16.12 3.41
C PRO A 283 -3.79 14.97 2.40
N GLN A 284 -3.67 15.32 1.12
CA GLN A 284 -3.50 14.32 0.08
C GLN A 284 -2.08 13.74 0.10
N PRO A 285 -1.89 12.48 -0.34
CA PRO A 285 -0.55 11.93 -0.50
C PRO A 285 0.24 12.69 -1.57
N SER A 286 1.57 12.64 -1.49
CA SER A 286 2.44 13.31 -2.46
C SER A 286 2.31 12.72 -3.84
N VAL A 287 2.08 11.40 -3.95
CA VAL A 287 1.86 10.70 -5.21
C VAL A 287 0.71 9.72 -5.04
N ILE A 288 -0.15 9.63 -6.05
CA ILE A 288 -1.21 8.61 -6.17
C ILE A 288 -0.90 7.77 -7.40
N ARG A 289 -0.89 6.46 -7.26
CA ARG A 289 -0.80 5.51 -8.37
C ARG A 289 -2.05 4.65 -8.39
N MET A 290 -2.62 4.47 -9.57
CA MET A 290 -3.87 3.72 -9.75
C MET A 290 -3.73 2.76 -10.92
N SER A 291 -4.13 1.50 -10.76
CA SER A 291 -4.16 0.53 -11.85
C SER A 291 -5.12 1.00 -12.96
N ALA A 292 -4.71 0.84 -14.20
CA ALA A 292 -5.59 1.15 -15.34
C ALA A 292 -6.81 0.21 -15.42
N SER A 293 -6.69 -1.00 -14.88
CA SER A 293 -7.77 -2.01 -14.85
C SER A 293 -8.38 -2.16 -13.46
N THR A 294 -9.71 -2.21 -13.39
CA THR A 294 -10.46 -2.53 -12.17
C THR A 294 -10.35 -4.00 -11.76
N SER A 295 -9.95 -4.88 -12.69
CA SER A 295 -9.73 -6.31 -12.45
C SER A 295 -8.28 -6.64 -12.08
N ALA A 296 -7.39 -5.65 -11.97
CA ALA A 296 -6.00 -5.89 -11.58
C ALA A 296 -5.94 -6.64 -10.23
N PRO A 297 -5.22 -7.77 -10.13
CA PRO A 297 -5.09 -8.52 -8.87
C PRO A 297 -4.16 -7.82 -7.89
N MET A 298 -3.22 -7.03 -8.42
CA MET A 298 -2.22 -6.29 -7.64
C MET A 298 -1.84 -4.98 -8.32
N LEU A 299 -1.33 -4.05 -7.54
CA LEU A 299 -0.65 -2.84 -7.97
C LEU A 299 0.79 -2.88 -7.45
N VAL A 300 1.75 -2.69 -8.34
CA VAL A 300 3.17 -2.57 -7.96
C VAL A 300 3.64 -1.15 -8.24
N THR A 301 4.22 -0.53 -7.23
CA THR A 301 4.85 0.80 -7.32
C THR A 301 6.33 0.64 -7.11
N MET A 302 7.14 1.01 -8.10
CA MET A 302 8.59 1.05 -7.97
C MET A 302 9.04 2.47 -7.63
N LEU A 303 9.90 2.59 -6.63
CA LEU A 303 10.55 3.82 -6.21
C LEU A 303 12.06 3.62 -6.33
N ASP A 304 12.71 4.49 -7.09
CA ASP A 304 14.17 4.50 -7.27
C ASP A 304 14.75 5.62 -6.40
N LEU A 305 15.54 5.25 -5.41
CA LEU A 305 16.14 6.17 -4.46
C LEU A 305 17.64 6.24 -4.74
N VAL A 306 18.08 7.37 -5.31
CA VAL A 306 19.47 7.57 -5.72
C VAL A 306 20.31 7.97 -4.51
N HIS A 307 21.16 7.07 -4.03
CA HIS A 307 22.12 7.30 -2.95
C HIS A 307 23.46 7.72 -3.54
N LYS A 308 24.04 8.85 -3.06
CA LYS A 308 25.31 9.46 -3.52
C LYS A 308 26.37 9.46 -2.44
#